data_03f0e155012c6f51b7ec1d8aa559b38b
#
_entry.id   03f0e155012c6f51b7ec1d8aa559b38b
#
_cell.length_a   1.000
_cell.length_b   1.000
_cell.length_c   1.000
_cell.angle_alpha   90.00
_cell.angle_beta   90.00
_cell.angle_gamma   90.00
#
_symmetry.space_group_name_H-M   'P 1'
#
loop_
_entity.id
_entity.type
_entity.pdbx_description
1 polymer ?
#
loop_
_entity_poly.entity_id
_entity_poly.type
_entity_poly.pdbx_seq_one_letter_code
_entity_poly.pdbx_strand_id
1 'polypeptide(L)'
;MATEKMEFQTEVRDMLNLMINSLYSNKEIFLRELVSNAADALDKRRFLSLSDSSLLPTGTQLRIDIDVNKDQKKLTITDNGIGMNKEDLINCLGTIARSGTKNFIKNLKDSDKSSVDLIGQFGVGFYSIFMVAKKVEVLTLKAGETQGYLWTSEGTGEFEISECPRNEVGTKITLYLKDDEDSEDFTSEWRIKDIVKKYSGFVNYGIFFHPEPTKNDKGELEVKDEERLNDKTALWRQSEKDVKEEEYKEFYNVIGHDGGEPACWSHSHAEGSLEFWSLVYIPSKAPYNIWQNDALHGLKLYVKKTFIMDDCKDLLPPWLRFVRGVVESEDLPLNVSREILQSNKIVTNIRKHVIKKVLDALQNMADKEADKYTAWWKELGMVLKEGFYMNWEHLDELKKLLRFESTNTADGALVSLDEYVKRMPEGQKEIYYLIGDKNAVKSNPMLEAFKAKGYEVLLMSDGIDEFMMSSLTEFGDKKFHDISRGDVDFEKTEDEKKAEEANKGIFKGLCENLQKVLDEDIKEVRVSSRLKDSPCCLVTSDDAMSAQMERMMKAMGQANVPKSKRILEINPTHPICEMLKAKAEAKEDLGDWPKALYGQALLAEGSPLPNPAEYVAAITKLLTAAAK
;
A
#
# COMPACT_ATOMS: atom_id res chain seq x y z
N MET A 1 16.90 -34.46 -46.06
CA MET A 1 15.46 -34.20 -45.87
C MET A 1 15.22 -32.74 -46.21
N ALA A 2 14.33 -32.45 -47.16
CA ALA A 2 13.96 -31.09 -47.52
C ALA A 2 13.08 -30.53 -46.38
N THR A 3 13.48 -29.43 -45.79
CA THR A 3 12.67 -28.71 -44.77
C THR A 3 11.76 -27.78 -45.53
N GLU A 4 10.46 -28.02 -45.46
CA GLU A 4 9.43 -27.16 -46.06
C GLU A 4 9.03 -26.12 -44.99
N LYS A 5 9.16 -24.84 -45.31
CA LYS A 5 8.69 -23.75 -44.45
C LYS A 5 7.22 -23.48 -44.78
N MET A 6 6.34 -23.64 -43.79
CA MET A 6 4.92 -23.29 -43.88
C MET A 6 4.62 -22.06 -43.06
N GLU A 7 3.69 -21.23 -43.50
CA GLU A 7 3.16 -20.07 -42.74
C GLU A 7 1.92 -20.50 -41.95
N PHE A 8 1.77 -19.93 -40.73
CA PHE A 8 0.56 -20.13 -39.95
C PHE A 8 -0.63 -19.46 -40.63
N GLN A 9 -1.76 -20.16 -40.70
CA GLN A 9 -3.03 -19.62 -41.17
C GLN A 9 -3.87 -19.14 -39.97
N THR A 10 -4.63 -18.05 -40.15
CA THR A 10 -5.42 -17.44 -39.08
C THR A 10 -6.89 -17.38 -39.47
N GLU A 11 -7.78 -17.87 -38.59
CA GLU A 11 -9.21 -17.62 -38.67
C GLU A 11 -9.54 -16.26 -38.06
N VAL A 12 -9.82 -15.26 -38.89
CA VAL A 12 -10.02 -13.86 -38.49
C VAL A 12 -11.16 -13.72 -37.48
N ARG A 13 -12.23 -14.49 -37.63
CA ARG A 13 -13.41 -14.44 -36.77
C ARG A 13 -13.09 -14.92 -35.34
N ASP A 14 -12.37 -16.01 -35.22
CA ASP A 14 -11.99 -16.55 -33.91
C ASP A 14 -10.94 -15.67 -33.21
N MET A 15 -10.04 -15.08 -33.97
CA MET A 15 -9.08 -14.12 -33.45
C MET A 15 -9.77 -12.85 -32.93
N LEU A 16 -10.77 -12.32 -33.65
CA LEU A 16 -11.60 -11.20 -33.18
C LEU A 16 -12.37 -11.57 -31.91
N ASN A 17 -12.96 -12.76 -31.84
CA ASN A 17 -13.67 -13.23 -30.66
C ASN A 17 -12.74 -13.35 -29.43
N LEU A 18 -11.52 -13.85 -29.60
CA LEU A 18 -10.52 -13.89 -28.54
C LEU A 18 -10.14 -12.47 -28.08
N MET A 19 -9.96 -11.54 -29.00
CA MET A 19 -9.64 -10.15 -28.67
C MET A 19 -10.78 -9.45 -27.94
N ILE A 20 -12.01 -9.65 -28.37
CA ILE A 20 -13.20 -9.01 -27.78
C ILE A 20 -13.50 -9.59 -26.38
N ASN A 21 -13.38 -10.91 -26.19
CA ASN A 21 -13.88 -11.59 -24.98
C ASN A 21 -12.80 -12.01 -23.98
N SER A 22 -11.51 -12.00 -24.36
CA SER A 22 -10.44 -12.55 -23.52
C SER A 22 -9.31 -11.56 -23.20
N LEU A 23 -9.14 -10.49 -23.99
CA LEU A 23 -8.07 -9.51 -23.76
C LEU A 23 -8.40 -8.48 -22.70
N TYR A 24 -9.66 -8.20 -22.47
CA TYR A 24 -10.11 -7.16 -21.57
C TYR A 24 -11.11 -7.72 -20.56
N SER A 25 -10.82 -7.53 -19.27
CA SER A 25 -11.68 -7.95 -18.16
C SER A 25 -12.82 -6.95 -17.89
N ASN A 26 -12.64 -5.68 -18.28
CA ASN A 26 -13.60 -4.60 -18.04
C ASN A 26 -14.08 -3.97 -19.35
N LYS A 27 -15.40 -3.93 -19.54
CA LYS A 27 -16.02 -3.35 -20.75
C LYS A 27 -15.76 -1.85 -20.89
N GLU A 28 -15.59 -1.09 -19.79
CA GLU A 28 -15.33 0.37 -19.81
C GLU A 28 -14.11 0.77 -20.64
N ILE A 29 -13.18 -0.16 -20.84
CA ILE A 29 -11.93 0.07 -21.58
C ILE A 29 -12.18 0.50 -23.03
N PHE A 30 -13.32 0.14 -23.66
CA PHE A 30 -13.62 0.56 -25.01
C PHE A 30 -13.57 2.09 -25.18
N LEU A 31 -14.09 2.83 -24.20
CA LEU A 31 -14.12 4.30 -24.27
C LEU A 31 -12.72 4.88 -24.07
N ARG A 32 -11.93 4.32 -23.16
CA ARG A 32 -10.49 4.67 -23.00
C ARG A 32 -9.73 4.51 -24.31
N GLU A 33 -9.90 3.38 -24.98
CA GLU A 33 -9.21 3.11 -26.25
C GLU A 33 -9.65 4.07 -27.36
N LEU A 34 -10.96 4.39 -27.46
CA LEU A 34 -11.45 5.35 -28.44
C LEU A 34 -10.92 6.77 -28.19
N VAL A 35 -10.94 7.23 -26.94
CA VAL A 35 -10.38 8.56 -26.57
C VAL A 35 -8.87 8.59 -26.82
N SER A 36 -8.15 7.51 -26.52
CA SER A 36 -6.71 7.41 -26.79
C SER A 36 -6.40 7.46 -28.29
N ASN A 37 -7.20 6.77 -29.13
CA ASN A 37 -7.05 6.82 -30.58
C ASN A 37 -7.38 8.21 -31.16
N ALA A 38 -8.39 8.88 -30.62
CA ALA A 38 -8.73 10.24 -30.96
C ALA A 38 -7.60 11.21 -30.62
N ALA A 39 -7.02 11.10 -29.41
CA ALA A 39 -5.86 11.89 -28.99
C ALA A 39 -4.66 11.69 -29.91
N ASP A 40 -4.35 10.44 -30.28
CA ASP A 40 -3.30 10.13 -31.26
C ASP A 40 -3.55 10.78 -32.62
N ALA A 41 -4.82 10.82 -33.09
CA ALA A 41 -5.19 11.46 -34.34
C ALA A 41 -5.01 12.99 -34.28
N LEU A 42 -5.32 13.60 -33.12
CA LEU A 42 -5.12 15.02 -32.86
C LEU A 42 -3.62 15.38 -32.84
N ASP A 43 -2.79 14.57 -32.15
CA ASP A 43 -1.34 14.75 -32.11
C ASP A 43 -0.71 14.62 -33.49
N LYS A 44 -1.13 13.65 -34.30
CA LYS A 44 -0.65 13.52 -35.69
C LYS A 44 -0.98 14.75 -36.52
N ARG A 45 -2.22 15.28 -36.43
CA ARG A 45 -2.63 16.48 -37.14
C ARG A 45 -1.80 17.68 -36.70
N ARG A 46 -1.64 17.88 -35.38
CA ARG A 46 -0.82 18.93 -34.79
C ARG A 46 0.62 18.84 -35.28
N PHE A 47 1.23 17.65 -35.22
CA PHE A 47 2.62 17.45 -35.65
C PHE A 47 2.81 17.74 -37.15
N LEU A 48 1.95 17.20 -38.01
CA LEU A 48 2.04 17.41 -39.45
C LEU A 48 1.79 18.87 -39.85
N SER A 49 0.97 19.59 -39.09
CA SER A 49 0.71 21.02 -39.33
C SER A 49 1.94 21.91 -39.08
N LEU A 50 2.96 21.42 -38.36
CA LEU A 50 4.25 22.13 -38.20
C LEU A 50 4.99 22.24 -39.53
N SER A 51 4.79 21.26 -40.43
CA SER A 51 5.40 21.25 -41.77
C SER A 51 4.46 21.79 -42.83
N ASP A 52 3.12 21.61 -42.67
CA ASP A 52 2.10 22.07 -43.57
C ASP A 52 0.93 22.72 -42.81
N SER A 53 0.98 24.03 -42.67
CA SER A 53 -0.01 24.81 -41.93
C SER A 53 -1.44 24.74 -42.52
N SER A 54 -1.62 24.27 -43.74
CA SER A 54 -2.93 24.09 -44.36
C SER A 54 -3.75 22.96 -43.70
N LEU A 55 -3.07 22.00 -43.07
CA LEU A 55 -3.68 20.87 -42.37
C LEU A 55 -4.43 21.28 -41.09
N LEU A 56 -4.02 22.41 -40.46
CA LEU A 56 -4.65 22.93 -39.25
C LEU A 56 -4.83 24.46 -39.38
N PRO A 57 -5.97 24.93 -39.85
CA PRO A 57 -6.26 26.37 -40.00
C PRO A 57 -6.10 27.10 -38.63
N THR A 58 -5.61 28.35 -38.70
CA THR A 58 -5.44 29.20 -37.52
C THR A 58 -6.75 29.37 -36.75
N GLY A 59 -6.73 29.19 -35.45
CA GLY A 59 -7.91 29.27 -34.57
C GLY A 59 -8.69 27.96 -34.40
N THR A 60 -8.31 26.88 -35.11
CA THR A 60 -8.96 25.57 -34.91
C THR A 60 -8.54 24.99 -33.57
N GLN A 61 -9.49 24.79 -32.67
CA GLN A 61 -9.26 24.08 -31.41
C GLN A 61 -9.35 22.56 -31.65
N LEU A 62 -8.27 21.85 -31.39
CA LEU A 62 -8.24 20.40 -31.42
C LEU A 62 -8.99 19.85 -30.18
N ARG A 63 -10.00 18.98 -30.43
CA ARG A 63 -10.92 18.50 -29.38
C ARG A 63 -11.52 17.15 -29.67
N ILE A 64 -12.08 16.54 -28.66
CA ILE A 64 -12.87 15.30 -28.73
C ILE A 64 -14.27 15.62 -28.21
N ASP A 65 -15.28 15.24 -28.94
CA ASP A 65 -16.69 15.44 -28.62
C ASP A 65 -17.36 14.08 -28.38
N ILE A 66 -18.21 13.99 -27.35
CA ILE A 66 -18.96 12.78 -26.99
C ILE A 66 -20.43 13.12 -26.91
N ASP A 67 -21.23 12.38 -27.70
CA ASP A 67 -22.69 12.51 -27.75
C ASP A 67 -23.34 11.16 -27.40
N VAL A 68 -24.43 11.20 -26.67
CA VAL A 68 -25.27 10.04 -26.36
C VAL A 68 -26.66 10.25 -26.90
N ASN A 69 -27.26 9.20 -27.49
CA ASN A 69 -28.67 9.17 -27.84
C ASN A 69 -29.31 7.92 -27.20
N LYS A 70 -30.11 8.15 -26.16
CA LYS A 70 -30.75 7.09 -25.38
C LYS A 70 -31.83 6.36 -26.17
N ASP A 71 -32.63 7.10 -26.91
CA ASP A 71 -33.77 6.54 -27.67
C ASP A 71 -33.29 5.59 -28.77
N GLN A 72 -32.16 5.91 -29.39
CA GLN A 72 -31.55 5.10 -30.44
C GLN A 72 -30.48 4.14 -29.96
N LYS A 73 -30.16 4.15 -28.65
CA LYS A 73 -29.06 3.41 -28.03
C LYS A 73 -27.75 3.61 -28.77
N LYS A 74 -27.37 4.88 -28.97
CA LYS A 74 -26.16 5.27 -29.70
C LYS A 74 -25.24 6.06 -28.79
N LEU A 75 -23.94 5.76 -28.90
CA LEU A 75 -22.86 6.57 -28.37
C LEU A 75 -21.99 7.00 -29.55
N THR A 76 -21.69 8.29 -29.62
CA THR A 76 -20.89 8.87 -30.70
C THR A 76 -19.67 9.57 -30.13
N ILE A 77 -18.49 9.28 -30.69
CA ILE A 77 -17.23 9.95 -30.37
C ILE A 77 -16.72 10.61 -31.66
N THR A 78 -16.44 11.91 -31.57
CA THR A 78 -15.95 12.70 -32.70
C THR A 78 -14.64 13.36 -32.35
N ASP A 79 -13.64 13.25 -33.21
CA ASP A 79 -12.40 14.01 -33.14
C ASP A 79 -12.21 14.85 -34.41
N ASN A 80 -11.54 15.98 -34.27
CA ASN A 80 -11.09 16.78 -35.40
C ASN A 80 -9.59 16.57 -35.67
N GLY A 81 -9.11 15.32 -35.52
CA GLY A 81 -7.75 14.90 -35.79
C GLY A 81 -7.41 14.79 -37.28
N ILE A 82 -6.38 14.01 -37.62
CA ILE A 82 -5.87 13.88 -39.00
C ILE A 82 -6.87 13.23 -39.94
N GLY A 83 -7.84 12.43 -39.44
CA GLY A 83 -8.74 11.64 -40.24
C GLY A 83 -8.09 10.52 -41.04
N MET A 84 -8.87 9.83 -41.88
CA MET A 84 -8.44 8.67 -42.67
C MET A 84 -8.98 8.73 -44.08
N ASN A 85 -8.19 8.31 -45.05
CA ASN A 85 -8.67 8.01 -46.41
C ASN A 85 -8.99 6.51 -46.55
N LYS A 86 -9.37 6.06 -47.74
CA LYS A 86 -9.75 4.67 -48.01
C LYS A 86 -8.62 3.68 -47.69
N GLU A 87 -7.38 4.03 -48.04
CA GLU A 87 -6.22 3.19 -47.79
C GLU A 87 -5.92 3.09 -46.28
N ASP A 88 -6.03 4.21 -45.57
CA ASP A 88 -5.87 4.23 -44.09
C ASP A 88 -6.94 3.38 -43.41
N LEU A 89 -8.22 3.44 -43.87
CA LEU A 89 -9.30 2.61 -43.33
C LEU A 89 -9.02 1.11 -43.49
N ILE A 90 -8.59 0.68 -44.68
CA ILE A 90 -8.21 -0.73 -44.93
C ILE A 90 -7.02 -1.13 -44.06
N ASN A 91 -6.01 -0.29 -43.97
CA ASN A 91 -4.78 -0.58 -43.26
C ASN A 91 -4.91 -0.54 -41.74
N CYS A 92 -5.73 0.39 -41.18
CA CYS A 92 -5.81 0.63 -39.73
C CYS A 92 -7.02 -0.05 -39.08
N LEU A 93 -8.15 -0.17 -39.78
CA LEU A 93 -9.40 -0.77 -39.28
C LEU A 93 -9.71 -2.12 -39.93
N GLY A 94 -9.26 -2.34 -41.17
CA GLY A 94 -9.45 -3.60 -41.89
C GLY A 94 -8.36 -4.65 -41.63
N THR A 95 -7.28 -4.29 -40.94
CA THR A 95 -6.15 -5.21 -40.65
C THR A 95 -5.89 -5.29 -39.14
N ILE A 96 -6.14 -6.46 -38.55
CA ILE A 96 -5.98 -6.70 -37.13
C ILE A 96 -4.49 -6.62 -36.75
N ALA A 97 -4.21 -6.04 -35.55
CA ALA A 97 -2.87 -5.85 -35.01
C ALA A 97 -1.94 -4.95 -35.86
N ARG A 98 -2.53 -4.13 -36.75
CA ARG A 98 -1.79 -3.12 -37.51
C ARG A 98 -2.09 -1.72 -36.96
N SER A 99 -1.05 -1.08 -36.41
CA SER A 99 -1.19 0.27 -35.83
C SER A 99 -0.69 1.32 -36.81
N GLY A 100 -1.57 2.25 -37.18
CA GLY A 100 -1.19 3.46 -37.93
C GLY A 100 -0.26 4.38 -37.13
N THR A 101 -0.38 4.37 -35.79
CA THR A 101 0.49 5.09 -34.86
C THR A 101 1.91 4.52 -34.86
N LYS A 102 2.06 3.19 -34.81
CA LYS A 102 3.38 2.53 -34.88
C LYS A 102 4.09 2.82 -36.21
N ASN A 103 3.34 2.81 -37.33
CA ASN A 103 3.90 3.14 -38.64
C ASN A 103 4.32 4.62 -38.73
N PHE A 104 3.53 5.52 -38.15
CA PHE A 104 3.85 6.93 -38.08
C PHE A 104 5.16 7.17 -37.28
N ILE A 105 5.29 6.58 -36.09
CA ILE A 105 6.50 6.68 -35.24
C ILE A 105 7.74 6.16 -35.97
N LYS A 106 7.62 5.05 -36.73
CA LYS A 106 8.75 4.50 -37.49
C LYS A 106 9.26 5.42 -38.56
N ASN A 107 8.40 6.25 -39.12
CA ASN A 107 8.73 7.20 -40.19
C ASN A 107 9.24 8.55 -39.67
N LEU A 108 9.15 8.80 -38.34
CA LEU A 108 9.70 10.00 -37.73
C LEU A 108 11.23 9.90 -37.58
N LYS A 109 11.91 11.04 -37.71
CA LYS A 109 13.34 11.14 -37.31
C LYS A 109 13.45 11.01 -35.80
N ASP A 110 14.61 10.53 -35.32
CA ASP A 110 14.80 10.31 -33.88
C ASP A 110 14.66 11.60 -33.07
N SER A 111 15.04 12.76 -33.63
CA SER A 111 14.84 14.10 -33.02
C SER A 111 13.36 14.47 -32.82
N ASP A 112 12.46 13.90 -33.59
CA ASP A 112 11.06 14.32 -33.63
C ASP A 112 10.15 13.37 -32.80
N LYS A 113 10.69 12.22 -32.40
CA LYS A 113 9.95 11.20 -31.64
C LYS A 113 9.50 11.68 -30.26
N SER A 114 10.30 12.55 -29.62
CA SER A 114 9.98 13.12 -28.30
C SER A 114 8.91 14.23 -28.35
N SER A 115 8.57 14.71 -29.56
CA SER A 115 7.57 15.79 -29.75
C SER A 115 6.13 15.30 -29.87
N VAL A 116 5.89 13.96 -29.85
CA VAL A 116 4.58 13.34 -30.02
C VAL A 116 4.30 12.31 -28.94
N ASP A 117 3.20 12.50 -28.22
CA ASP A 117 2.73 11.63 -27.11
C ASP A 117 1.81 10.47 -27.59
N LEU A 118 2.26 9.71 -28.58
CA LEU A 118 1.43 8.67 -29.19
C LEU A 118 1.39 7.37 -28.36
N ILE A 119 0.19 6.82 -28.15
CA ILE A 119 -0.10 5.70 -27.24
C ILE A 119 -0.52 4.42 -27.98
N GLY A 120 -1.31 4.54 -29.04
CA GLY A 120 -1.97 3.43 -29.76
C GLY A 120 -1.03 2.58 -30.62
N GLN A 121 -0.10 1.85 -30.03
CA GLN A 121 0.95 1.12 -30.76
C GLN A 121 0.56 -0.30 -31.21
N PHE A 122 -0.48 -0.92 -30.62
CA PHE A 122 -0.77 -2.34 -30.82
C PHE A 122 -1.77 -2.62 -31.97
N GLY A 123 -2.64 -1.66 -32.31
CA GLY A 123 -3.64 -1.81 -33.39
C GLY A 123 -4.77 -2.80 -33.06
N VAL A 124 -5.05 -3.03 -31.77
CA VAL A 124 -6.12 -3.93 -31.29
C VAL A 124 -7.15 -3.20 -30.43
N GLY A 125 -6.82 -2.06 -29.82
CA GLY A 125 -7.70 -1.33 -28.91
C GLY A 125 -9.03 -0.90 -29.55
N PHE A 126 -9.02 -0.59 -30.84
CA PHE A 126 -10.25 -0.25 -31.57
C PHE A 126 -11.31 -1.35 -31.49
N TYR A 127 -10.94 -2.62 -31.59
CA TYR A 127 -11.89 -3.73 -31.61
C TYR A 127 -12.59 -3.98 -30.26
N SER A 128 -12.11 -3.36 -29.17
CA SER A 128 -12.80 -3.40 -27.86
C SER A 128 -14.23 -2.83 -27.92
N ILE A 129 -14.54 -2.00 -28.91
CA ILE A 129 -15.88 -1.46 -29.14
C ILE A 129 -16.95 -2.54 -29.35
N PHE A 130 -16.57 -3.70 -29.91
CA PHE A 130 -17.48 -4.80 -30.11
C PHE A 130 -17.87 -5.58 -28.86
N MET A 131 -17.23 -5.28 -27.70
CA MET A 131 -17.73 -5.74 -26.40
C MET A 131 -19.10 -5.12 -26.09
N VAL A 132 -19.34 -3.86 -26.52
CA VAL A 132 -20.51 -3.06 -26.15
C VAL A 132 -21.42 -2.73 -27.35
N ALA A 133 -20.91 -2.75 -28.59
CA ALA A 133 -21.65 -2.41 -29.79
C ALA A 133 -21.97 -3.63 -30.65
N LYS A 134 -23.21 -3.67 -31.22
CA LYS A 134 -23.64 -4.64 -32.22
C LYS A 134 -23.30 -4.20 -33.65
N LYS A 135 -23.13 -2.90 -33.86
CA LYS A 135 -22.75 -2.30 -35.14
C LYS A 135 -21.95 -1.02 -34.88
N VAL A 136 -20.98 -0.75 -35.74
CA VAL A 136 -20.13 0.45 -35.67
C VAL A 136 -20.06 1.11 -37.03
N GLU A 137 -20.18 2.42 -37.04
CA GLU A 137 -20.00 3.28 -38.22
C GLU A 137 -18.87 4.27 -37.96
N VAL A 138 -17.92 4.38 -38.91
CA VAL A 138 -16.79 5.31 -38.85
C VAL A 138 -16.85 6.22 -40.07
N LEU A 139 -17.27 7.47 -39.85
CA LEU A 139 -17.32 8.50 -40.87
C LEU A 139 -16.08 9.39 -40.74
N THR A 140 -15.26 9.47 -41.80
CA THR A 140 -13.96 10.15 -41.70
C THR A 140 -13.62 10.94 -42.97
N LEU A 141 -12.86 12.04 -42.77
CA LEU A 141 -12.25 12.84 -43.84
C LEU A 141 -10.82 13.17 -43.43
N LYS A 142 -9.86 12.79 -44.28
CA LYS A 142 -8.44 13.06 -44.03
C LYS A 142 -8.09 14.52 -44.30
N ALA A 143 -7.29 15.12 -43.45
CA ALA A 143 -6.80 16.48 -43.61
C ALA A 143 -6.02 16.61 -44.93
N GLY A 144 -6.32 17.67 -45.70
CA GLY A 144 -5.77 17.91 -47.04
C GLY A 144 -6.50 17.18 -48.19
N GLU A 145 -7.49 16.34 -47.91
CA GLU A 145 -8.32 15.65 -48.91
C GLU A 145 -9.74 16.19 -48.90
N THR A 146 -10.50 15.91 -49.99
CA THR A 146 -11.88 16.39 -50.15
C THR A 146 -12.90 15.27 -50.12
N GLN A 147 -12.46 14.01 -50.29
CA GLN A 147 -13.33 12.84 -50.33
C GLN A 147 -13.40 12.20 -48.94
N GLY A 148 -14.60 12.17 -48.34
CA GLY A 148 -14.88 11.44 -47.10
C GLY A 148 -15.34 10.01 -47.38
N TYR A 149 -15.20 9.16 -46.35
CA TYR A 149 -15.52 7.74 -46.39
C TYR A 149 -16.32 7.32 -45.17
N LEU A 150 -17.24 6.39 -45.38
CA LEU A 150 -17.97 5.67 -44.33
C LEU A 150 -17.52 4.21 -44.31
N TRP A 151 -16.97 3.77 -43.18
CA TRP A 151 -16.66 2.38 -42.87
C TRP A 151 -17.72 1.83 -41.91
N THR A 152 -18.21 0.61 -42.16
CA THR A 152 -19.25 -0.03 -41.35
C THR A 152 -18.88 -1.48 -41.07
N SER A 153 -19.07 -1.96 -39.82
CA SER A 153 -18.90 -3.37 -39.45
C SER A 153 -19.80 -3.76 -38.28
N GLU A 154 -20.14 -5.06 -38.21
CA GLU A 154 -20.84 -5.71 -37.10
C GLU A 154 -19.88 -6.58 -36.26
N GLY A 155 -18.57 -6.52 -36.51
CA GLY A 155 -17.57 -7.29 -35.76
C GLY A 155 -17.54 -8.78 -36.10
N THR A 156 -18.15 -9.20 -37.20
CA THR A 156 -18.24 -10.61 -37.63
C THR A 156 -17.11 -11.05 -38.57
N GLY A 157 -16.11 -10.17 -38.77
CA GLY A 157 -14.96 -10.42 -39.65
C GLY A 157 -15.07 -9.73 -40.99
N GLU A 158 -16.21 -9.09 -41.29
CA GLU A 158 -16.44 -8.33 -42.49
C GLU A 158 -16.66 -6.84 -42.22
N PHE A 159 -16.35 -6.00 -43.22
CA PHE A 159 -16.59 -4.56 -43.16
C PHE A 159 -16.89 -4.02 -44.55
N GLU A 160 -17.59 -2.91 -44.62
CA GLU A 160 -17.92 -2.19 -45.85
C GLU A 160 -17.30 -0.80 -45.81
N ILE A 161 -16.85 -0.29 -47.00
CA ILE A 161 -16.39 1.08 -47.18
C ILE A 161 -17.14 1.68 -48.36
N SER A 162 -17.77 2.84 -48.12
CA SER A 162 -18.44 3.63 -49.14
C SER A 162 -17.93 5.08 -49.14
N GLU A 163 -17.95 5.74 -50.29
CA GLU A 163 -17.71 7.17 -50.37
C GLU A 163 -18.88 7.92 -49.74
N CYS A 164 -18.58 8.89 -48.91
CA CYS A 164 -19.58 9.68 -48.21
C CYS A 164 -19.15 11.14 -48.14
N PRO A 165 -19.98 12.10 -48.57
CA PRO A 165 -19.65 13.52 -48.45
C PRO A 165 -19.50 13.91 -47.00
N ARG A 166 -18.37 14.55 -46.68
CA ARG A 166 -18.09 15.14 -45.36
C ARG A 166 -17.28 16.42 -45.56
N ASN A 167 -17.65 17.48 -44.86
CA ASN A 167 -16.96 18.77 -44.93
C ASN A 167 -16.00 19.02 -43.79
N GLU A 168 -16.08 18.24 -42.71
CA GLU A 168 -15.29 18.40 -41.51
C GLU A 168 -14.15 17.37 -41.48
N VAL A 169 -12.93 17.83 -41.33
CA VAL A 169 -11.75 16.98 -41.16
C VAL A 169 -11.79 16.28 -39.79
N GLY A 170 -11.41 15.02 -39.77
CA GLY A 170 -11.35 14.20 -38.56
C GLY A 170 -12.19 12.93 -38.68
N THR A 171 -12.53 12.32 -37.54
CA THR A 171 -13.23 11.04 -37.50
C THR A 171 -14.42 11.10 -36.55
N LYS A 172 -15.57 10.56 -37.00
CA LYS A 172 -16.78 10.36 -36.19
C LYS A 172 -17.08 8.88 -36.10
N ILE A 173 -17.07 8.32 -34.90
CA ILE A 173 -17.36 6.92 -34.62
C ILE A 173 -18.71 6.83 -33.93
N THR A 174 -19.66 6.13 -34.54
CA THR A 174 -20.98 5.89 -33.96
C THR A 174 -21.12 4.41 -33.57
N LEU A 175 -21.36 4.15 -32.29
CA LEU A 175 -21.60 2.83 -31.73
C LEU A 175 -23.10 2.61 -31.57
N TYR A 176 -23.65 1.55 -32.17
CA TYR A 176 -24.99 1.04 -31.93
C TYR A 176 -24.89 0.00 -30.80
N LEU A 177 -25.27 0.38 -29.59
CA LEU A 177 -25.06 -0.42 -28.40
C LEU A 177 -25.92 -1.69 -28.40
N LYS A 178 -25.41 -2.73 -27.73
CA LYS A 178 -26.11 -4.00 -27.53
C LYS A 178 -27.31 -3.83 -26.60
N ASP A 179 -28.29 -4.74 -26.75
CA ASP A 179 -29.55 -4.75 -25.99
C ASP A 179 -29.62 -5.91 -24.98
N ASP A 180 -28.51 -6.60 -24.72
CA ASP A 180 -28.47 -7.80 -23.86
C ASP A 180 -28.82 -7.46 -22.42
N GLU A 181 -29.50 -8.38 -21.71
CA GLU A 181 -29.89 -8.20 -20.30
C GLU A 181 -28.67 -7.99 -19.38
N ASP A 182 -27.50 -8.51 -19.76
CA ASP A 182 -26.22 -8.34 -19.06
C ASP A 182 -25.43 -7.10 -19.53
N SER A 183 -25.97 -6.25 -20.42
CA SER A 183 -25.27 -5.08 -20.90
C SER A 183 -25.36 -3.92 -19.90
N GLU A 184 -24.22 -3.40 -19.50
CA GLU A 184 -24.16 -2.14 -18.76
C GLU A 184 -24.72 -0.99 -19.62
N ASP A 185 -25.44 -0.05 -18.99
CA ASP A 185 -26.02 1.08 -19.68
C ASP A 185 -24.98 2.16 -20.01
N PHE A 186 -24.35 2.04 -21.16
CA PHE A 186 -23.44 3.05 -21.71
C PHE A 186 -24.17 4.20 -22.43
N THR A 187 -25.51 4.32 -22.30
CA THR A 187 -26.26 5.52 -22.65
C THR A 187 -26.47 6.46 -21.47
N SER A 188 -26.05 6.05 -20.27
CA SER A 188 -26.11 6.89 -19.08
C SER A 188 -25.04 7.98 -19.13
N GLU A 189 -25.48 9.24 -19.13
CA GLU A 189 -24.62 10.41 -19.09
C GLU A 189 -23.63 10.36 -17.91
N TRP A 190 -24.13 10.02 -16.72
CA TRP A 190 -23.29 9.88 -15.53
C TRP A 190 -22.19 8.84 -15.74
N ARG A 191 -22.53 7.68 -16.31
CA ARG A 191 -21.58 6.58 -16.54
C ARG A 191 -20.48 6.98 -17.52
N ILE A 192 -20.84 7.63 -18.62
CA ILE A 192 -19.86 8.10 -19.61
C ILE A 192 -18.90 9.13 -19.01
N LYS A 193 -19.46 10.09 -18.25
CA LYS A 193 -18.64 11.11 -17.56
C LYS A 193 -17.68 10.49 -16.55
N ASP A 194 -18.15 9.50 -15.78
CA ASP A 194 -17.32 8.79 -14.81
C ASP A 194 -16.17 8.03 -15.48
N ILE A 195 -16.46 7.29 -16.56
CA ILE A 195 -15.43 6.57 -17.32
C ILE A 195 -14.40 7.54 -17.91
N VAL A 196 -14.82 8.65 -18.50
CA VAL A 196 -13.88 9.64 -19.07
C VAL A 196 -13.02 10.25 -17.98
N LYS A 197 -13.61 10.67 -16.86
CA LYS A 197 -12.85 11.21 -15.72
C LYS A 197 -11.84 10.20 -15.16
N LYS A 198 -12.22 8.94 -15.04
CA LYS A 198 -11.38 7.87 -14.53
C LYS A 198 -10.21 7.55 -15.46
N TYR A 199 -10.45 7.33 -16.74
CA TYR A 199 -9.45 6.79 -17.66
C TYR A 199 -8.74 7.85 -18.51
N SER A 200 -9.36 9.00 -18.75
CA SER A 200 -8.91 10.01 -19.69
C SER A 200 -8.88 11.42 -19.14
N GLY A 201 -9.00 11.58 -17.80
CA GLY A 201 -9.10 12.88 -17.14
C GLY A 201 -7.92 13.83 -17.40
N PHE A 202 -6.76 13.30 -17.80
CA PHE A 202 -5.52 14.08 -18.00
C PHE A 202 -5.02 14.08 -19.45
N VAL A 203 -5.84 13.66 -20.40
CA VAL A 203 -5.51 13.72 -21.84
C VAL A 203 -5.29 15.18 -22.24
N ASN A 204 -4.29 15.44 -23.10
CA ASN A 204 -3.86 16.81 -23.50
C ASN A 204 -4.95 17.65 -24.17
N TYR A 205 -5.95 17.01 -24.75
CA TYR A 205 -7.02 17.66 -25.54
C TYR A 205 -8.30 17.74 -24.73
N GLY A 206 -9.09 18.82 -24.93
CA GLY A 206 -10.40 18.95 -24.31
C GLY A 206 -11.34 17.84 -24.76
N ILE A 207 -11.96 17.16 -23.80
CA ILE A 207 -13.03 16.17 -24.04
C ILE A 207 -14.31 16.81 -23.59
N PHE A 208 -15.27 16.96 -24.51
CA PHE A 208 -16.53 17.65 -24.28
C PHE A 208 -17.69 16.68 -24.41
N PHE A 209 -18.58 16.72 -23.45
CA PHE A 209 -19.82 15.97 -23.46
C PHE A 209 -20.95 16.88 -23.86
N HIS A 210 -21.78 16.44 -24.82
CA HIS A 210 -22.97 17.13 -25.27
C HIS A 210 -24.21 16.44 -24.67
N PRO A 211 -24.87 17.06 -23.66
CA PRO A 211 -26.07 16.50 -23.07
C PRO A 211 -27.22 16.44 -24.08
N GLU A 212 -28.04 15.38 -24.03
CA GLU A 212 -29.26 15.35 -24.83
C GLU A 212 -30.18 16.53 -24.47
N PRO A 213 -30.83 17.18 -25.48
CA PRO A 213 -31.84 18.20 -25.23
C PRO A 213 -32.96 17.62 -24.35
N THR A 214 -33.29 18.31 -23.29
CA THR A 214 -34.40 17.93 -22.40
C THR A 214 -35.61 18.79 -22.68
N LYS A 215 -36.83 18.24 -22.50
CA LYS A 215 -38.05 19.04 -22.59
C LYS A 215 -38.26 19.78 -21.26
N ASN A 216 -38.42 21.10 -21.35
CA ASN A 216 -38.80 21.91 -20.18
C ASN A 216 -40.28 21.66 -19.81
N ASP A 217 -40.73 22.24 -18.71
CA ASP A 217 -42.13 22.12 -18.23
C ASP A 217 -43.18 22.62 -19.23
N LYS A 218 -42.75 23.38 -20.24
CA LYS A 218 -43.60 23.88 -21.33
C LYS A 218 -43.59 23.00 -22.56
N GLY A 219 -42.80 21.89 -22.55
CA GLY A 219 -42.67 20.97 -23.68
C GLY A 219 -41.70 21.45 -24.78
N GLU A 220 -40.98 22.55 -24.56
CA GLU A 220 -39.96 23.06 -25.49
C GLU A 220 -38.63 22.35 -25.26
N LEU A 221 -37.87 22.09 -26.32
CA LEU A 221 -36.54 21.50 -26.24
C LEU A 221 -35.54 22.53 -25.64
N GLU A 222 -34.98 22.24 -24.51
CA GLU A 222 -33.89 22.98 -23.88
C GLU A 222 -32.56 22.30 -24.18
N VAL A 223 -31.71 22.99 -24.92
CA VAL A 223 -30.34 22.52 -25.22
C VAL A 223 -29.44 22.97 -24.08
N LYS A 224 -28.78 22.02 -23.42
CA LYS A 224 -27.80 22.31 -22.38
C LYS A 224 -26.45 22.62 -23.03
N ASP A 225 -25.66 23.45 -22.33
CA ASP A 225 -24.30 23.75 -22.77
C ASP A 225 -23.41 22.47 -22.71
N GLU A 226 -22.41 22.43 -23.57
CA GLU A 226 -21.41 21.39 -23.55
C GLU A 226 -20.61 21.42 -22.22
N GLU A 227 -20.28 20.24 -21.69
CA GLU A 227 -19.48 20.09 -20.47
C GLU A 227 -18.10 19.54 -20.80
N ARG A 228 -17.05 20.24 -20.36
CA ARG A 228 -15.71 19.70 -20.45
C ARG A 228 -15.49 18.68 -19.33
N LEU A 229 -15.06 17.45 -19.69
CA LEU A 229 -14.95 16.31 -18.76
C LEU A 229 -13.56 16.12 -18.16
N ASN A 230 -12.52 16.66 -18.78
CA ASN A 230 -11.15 16.43 -18.37
C ASN A 230 -10.43 17.69 -17.92
N ASP A 231 -9.46 17.53 -17.01
CA ASP A 231 -8.59 18.61 -16.56
C ASP A 231 -7.55 18.98 -17.60
N LYS A 232 -7.02 20.21 -17.50
CA LYS A 232 -6.05 20.70 -18.49
C LYS A 232 -4.66 20.14 -18.27
N THR A 233 -4.26 19.88 -17.01
CA THR A 233 -2.89 19.56 -16.64
C THR A 233 -2.84 18.49 -15.56
N ALA A 234 -2.03 17.48 -15.79
CA ALA A 234 -1.68 16.49 -14.76
C ALA A 234 -0.82 17.17 -13.70
N LEU A 235 -1.29 17.25 -12.45
CA LEU A 235 -0.62 17.94 -11.36
C LEU A 235 0.82 17.44 -11.16
N TRP A 236 1.01 16.13 -11.27
CA TRP A 236 2.33 15.49 -11.09
C TRP A 236 3.35 15.80 -12.20
N ARG A 237 2.90 16.39 -13.33
CA ARG A 237 3.76 16.85 -14.43
C ARG A 237 4.19 18.31 -14.30
N GLN A 238 3.57 19.04 -13.38
CA GLN A 238 3.95 20.43 -13.11
C GLN A 238 5.24 20.48 -12.29
N SER A 239 5.92 21.63 -12.32
CA SER A 239 7.03 21.84 -11.40
C SER A 239 6.51 21.99 -9.96
N GLU A 240 7.14 21.33 -8.99
CA GLU A 240 6.78 21.45 -7.57
C GLU A 240 6.66 22.91 -7.09
N LYS A 241 7.46 23.81 -7.69
CA LYS A 241 7.49 25.24 -7.34
C LYS A 241 6.24 26.01 -7.81
N ASP A 242 5.57 25.47 -8.82
CA ASP A 242 4.43 26.14 -9.46
C ASP A 242 3.09 25.64 -8.89
N VAL A 243 3.10 24.57 -8.09
CA VAL A 243 1.90 23.96 -7.49
C VAL A 243 1.71 24.47 -6.06
N LYS A 244 0.53 24.94 -5.74
CA LYS A 244 0.17 25.40 -4.40
C LYS A 244 -0.23 24.25 -3.48
N GLU A 245 -0.12 24.47 -2.18
CA GLU A 245 -0.48 23.46 -1.17
C GLU A 245 -1.97 23.04 -1.26
N GLU A 246 -2.85 23.99 -1.56
CA GLU A 246 -4.26 23.74 -1.73
C GLU A 246 -4.54 22.78 -2.89
N GLU A 247 -3.82 22.92 -4.01
CA GLU A 247 -3.95 22.05 -5.18
C GLU A 247 -3.51 20.61 -4.88
N TYR A 248 -2.45 20.43 -4.06
CA TYR A 248 -2.05 19.11 -3.57
C TYR A 248 -3.13 18.47 -2.71
N LYS A 249 -3.77 19.22 -1.80
CA LYS A 249 -4.85 18.74 -0.94
C LYS A 249 -6.12 18.40 -1.72
N GLU A 250 -6.50 19.25 -2.67
CA GLU A 250 -7.63 18.99 -3.56
C GLU A 250 -7.40 17.71 -4.39
N PHE A 251 -6.20 17.57 -4.95
CA PHE A 251 -5.87 16.37 -5.73
C PHE A 251 -5.85 15.11 -4.85
N TYR A 252 -5.37 15.20 -3.61
CA TYR A 252 -5.44 14.09 -2.66
C TYR A 252 -6.89 13.61 -2.43
N ASN A 253 -7.84 14.53 -2.30
CA ASN A 253 -9.25 14.17 -2.15
C ASN A 253 -9.82 13.42 -3.37
N VAL A 254 -9.29 13.71 -4.57
CA VAL A 254 -9.69 13.01 -5.80
C VAL A 254 -9.16 11.58 -5.84
N ILE A 255 -7.95 11.33 -5.33
CA ILE A 255 -7.29 10.02 -5.47
C ILE A 255 -7.34 9.16 -4.21
N GLY A 256 -7.49 9.77 -3.03
CA GLY A 256 -7.40 9.09 -1.72
C GLY A 256 -8.69 8.39 -1.31
N HIS A 257 -9.84 8.93 -1.68
CA HIS A 257 -11.19 8.44 -1.32
C HIS A 257 -11.44 8.23 0.19
N ASP A 258 -10.62 8.82 1.05
CA ASP A 258 -10.70 8.67 2.51
C ASP A 258 -11.29 9.91 3.22
N GLY A 259 -11.55 10.98 2.48
CA GLY A 259 -12.16 12.22 2.97
C GLY A 259 -11.32 12.98 4.00
N GLY A 260 -10.04 12.63 4.15
CA GLY A 260 -9.09 13.24 5.08
C GLY A 260 -8.10 14.20 4.40
N GLU A 261 -7.23 14.82 5.20
CA GLU A 261 -6.07 15.53 4.68
C GLU A 261 -4.83 14.63 4.65
N PRO A 262 -3.89 14.83 3.70
CA PRO A 262 -2.62 14.13 3.74
C PRO A 262 -1.75 14.61 4.91
N ALA A 263 -1.03 13.72 5.55
CA ALA A 263 -0.03 14.10 6.54
C ALA A 263 1.16 14.79 5.84
N CYS A 264 1.65 14.21 4.76
CA CYS A 264 2.67 14.80 3.91
C CYS A 264 2.61 14.18 2.51
N TRP A 265 3.40 14.72 1.59
CA TRP A 265 3.52 14.21 0.23
C TRP A 265 4.94 14.37 -0.30
N SER A 266 5.23 13.66 -1.38
CA SER A 266 6.44 13.85 -2.15
C SER A 266 6.08 13.97 -3.62
N HIS A 267 6.48 15.08 -4.24
CA HIS A 267 6.37 15.33 -5.66
C HIS A 267 7.75 15.22 -6.28
N SER A 268 7.95 14.36 -7.26
CA SER A 268 9.27 14.17 -7.87
C SER A 268 9.19 13.85 -9.36
N HIS A 269 10.18 14.36 -10.08
CA HIS A 269 10.49 14.02 -11.47
C HIS A 269 11.89 13.42 -11.51
N ALA A 270 12.01 12.23 -12.06
CA ALA A 270 13.28 11.56 -12.27
C ALA A 270 13.62 11.60 -13.77
N GLU A 271 14.78 12.16 -14.09
CA GLU A 271 15.32 12.26 -15.44
C GLU A 271 16.59 11.41 -15.57
N GLY A 272 16.82 10.83 -16.75
CA GLY A 272 18.03 10.03 -17.03
C GLY A 272 17.79 8.89 -17.97
N SER A 273 18.30 7.71 -17.63
CA SER A 273 18.07 6.47 -18.39
C SER A 273 16.63 5.94 -18.29
N LEU A 274 15.88 6.47 -17.36
CA LEU A 274 14.47 6.20 -17.11
C LEU A 274 13.81 7.52 -16.71
N GLU A 275 12.75 7.91 -17.41
CA GLU A 275 12.01 9.11 -17.12
C GLU A 275 10.65 8.76 -16.52
N PHE A 276 10.37 9.33 -15.33
CA PHE A 276 9.07 9.17 -14.68
C PHE A 276 8.78 10.30 -13.69
N TRP A 277 7.49 10.50 -13.45
CA TRP A 277 6.94 11.42 -12.45
C TRP A 277 6.26 10.64 -11.36
N SER A 278 6.39 11.10 -10.13
CA SER A 278 5.62 10.54 -9.03
C SER A 278 5.10 11.64 -8.11
N LEU A 279 3.84 11.53 -7.72
CA LEU A 279 3.22 12.32 -6.67
C LEU A 279 2.58 11.35 -5.70
N VAL A 280 3.23 11.18 -4.54
CA VAL A 280 2.81 10.22 -3.53
C VAL A 280 2.41 10.94 -2.25
N TYR A 281 1.35 10.47 -1.62
CA TYR A 281 0.77 11.03 -0.41
C TYR A 281 0.79 10.01 0.72
N ILE A 282 1.03 10.50 1.91
CA ILE A 282 0.93 9.77 3.16
C ILE A 282 -0.31 10.28 3.88
N PRO A 283 -1.35 9.47 4.10
CA PRO A 283 -2.58 9.90 4.77
C PRO A 283 -2.31 10.26 6.23
N SER A 284 -3.11 11.16 6.81
CA SER A 284 -3.01 11.51 8.24
C SER A 284 -3.64 10.45 9.15
N LYS A 285 -4.57 9.65 8.62
CA LYS A 285 -5.29 8.60 9.35
C LYS A 285 -5.21 7.27 8.59
N ALA A 286 -5.31 6.18 9.33
CA ALA A 286 -5.38 4.86 8.74
C ALA A 286 -6.68 4.71 7.92
N PRO A 287 -6.62 4.32 6.63
CA PRO A 287 -7.80 3.95 5.88
C PRO A 287 -8.57 2.83 6.60
N TYR A 288 -9.91 2.93 6.65
CA TYR A 288 -10.77 2.01 7.40
C TYR A 288 -10.58 0.53 7.02
N ASN A 289 -10.16 0.27 5.79
CA ASN A 289 -9.96 -1.07 5.23
C ASN A 289 -8.50 -1.53 5.23
N ILE A 290 -7.57 -0.81 5.88
CA ILE A 290 -6.12 -1.09 5.81
C ILE A 290 -5.75 -2.50 6.28
N TRP A 291 -6.59 -3.12 7.10
CA TRP A 291 -6.40 -4.47 7.64
C TRP A 291 -7.13 -5.56 6.84
N GLN A 292 -7.87 -5.20 5.78
CA GLN A 292 -8.58 -6.15 4.94
C GLN A 292 -7.67 -6.67 3.82
N ASN A 293 -7.73 -7.96 3.53
CA ASN A 293 -6.90 -8.59 2.50
C ASN A 293 -7.18 -8.06 1.09
N ASP A 294 -8.40 -7.60 0.83
CA ASP A 294 -8.87 -7.11 -0.47
C ASP A 294 -8.83 -5.58 -0.57
N ALA A 295 -8.21 -4.89 0.41
CA ALA A 295 -8.06 -3.45 0.35
C ALA A 295 -7.24 -3.05 -0.88
N LEU A 296 -7.76 -2.10 -1.65
CA LEU A 296 -6.99 -1.45 -2.72
C LEU A 296 -5.77 -0.78 -2.07
N HIS A 297 -4.59 -1.25 -2.42
CA HIS A 297 -3.32 -0.74 -1.93
C HIS A 297 -2.32 -0.67 -3.06
N GLY A 298 -2.09 0.49 -3.55
CA GLY A 298 -1.16 0.71 -4.65
C GLY A 298 -1.26 2.13 -5.16
N LEU A 299 -0.43 2.41 -6.14
CA LEU A 299 -0.41 3.69 -6.81
C LEU A 299 -1.18 3.60 -8.12
N LYS A 300 -1.86 4.68 -8.48
CA LYS A 300 -2.43 4.82 -9.82
C LYS A 300 -1.28 4.94 -10.82
N LEU A 301 -1.29 4.08 -11.82
CA LEU A 301 -0.29 4.06 -12.87
C LEU A 301 -0.80 4.71 -14.13
N TYR A 302 -0.01 5.64 -14.65
CA TYR A 302 -0.24 6.30 -15.92
C TYR A 302 0.92 6.06 -16.89
N VAL A 303 0.61 6.01 -18.16
CA VAL A 303 1.60 6.03 -19.25
C VAL A 303 1.15 7.10 -20.24
N LYS A 304 1.99 8.10 -20.47
CA LYS A 304 1.68 9.24 -21.35
C LYS A 304 0.30 9.85 -21.04
N LYS A 305 0.07 10.16 -19.76
CA LYS A 305 -1.18 10.73 -19.22
C LYS A 305 -2.44 9.87 -19.38
N THR A 306 -2.29 8.65 -19.90
CA THR A 306 -3.39 7.68 -19.97
C THR A 306 -3.35 6.77 -18.77
N PHE A 307 -4.47 6.65 -18.08
CA PHE A 307 -4.64 5.75 -16.95
C PHE A 307 -4.53 4.28 -17.38
N ILE A 308 -3.71 3.53 -16.64
CA ILE A 308 -3.46 2.11 -16.88
C ILE A 308 -4.15 1.25 -15.82
N MET A 309 -3.91 1.52 -14.54
CA MET A 309 -4.50 0.78 -13.43
C MET A 309 -4.55 1.59 -12.13
N ASP A 310 -5.51 1.27 -11.27
CA ASP A 310 -5.72 1.93 -9.97
C ASP A 310 -4.80 1.40 -8.86
N ASP A 311 -4.40 0.16 -8.94
CA ASP A 311 -3.75 -0.56 -7.85
C ASP A 311 -2.53 -1.30 -8.38
N CYS A 312 -1.47 -0.56 -8.66
CA CYS A 312 -0.21 -1.15 -9.09
C CYS A 312 0.60 -1.62 -7.87
N LYS A 313 0.30 -2.85 -7.41
CA LYS A 313 0.96 -3.49 -6.26
C LYS A 313 2.46 -3.68 -6.43
N ASP A 314 2.94 -3.73 -7.67
CA ASP A 314 4.36 -3.87 -7.97
C ASP A 314 5.17 -2.61 -7.63
N LEU A 315 4.53 -1.45 -7.48
CA LEU A 315 5.19 -0.18 -7.15
C LEU A 315 5.38 0.06 -5.65
N LEU A 316 4.64 -0.63 -4.79
CA LEU A 316 4.73 -0.48 -3.34
C LEU A 316 4.75 -1.85 -2.63
N PRO A 317 5.56 -2.01 -1.59
CA PRO A 317 5.48 -3.20 -0.74
C PRO A 317 4.25 -3.13 0.18
N PRO A 318 3.73 -4.27 0.68
CA PRO A 318 2.56 -4.32 1.55
C PRO A 318 2.64 -3.45 2.81
N TRP A 319 3.83 -3.26 3.37
CA TRP A 319 4.05 -2.41 4.55
C TRP A 319 3.95 -0.90 4.27
N LEU A 320 3.81 -0.49 3.00
CA LEU A 320 3.48 0.88 2.57
C LEU A 320 2.07 0.98 1.97
N ARG A 321 1.18 0.01 2.24
CA ARG A 321 -0.18 -0.03 1.68
C ARG A 321 -1.07 1.17 2.03
N PHE A 322 -0.66 2.00 2.99
CA PHE A 322 -1.35 3.25 3.30
C PHE A 322 -1.05 4.37 2.29
N VAL A 323 0.04 4.27 1.53
CA VAL A 323 0.43 5.31 0.58
C VAL A 323 -0.57 5.38 -0.57
N ARG A 324 -0.90 6.60 -0.99
CA ARG A 324 -1.75 6.89 -2.13
C ARG A 324 -0.96 7.76 -3.10
N GLY A 325 -1.36 7.78 -4.37
CA GLY A 325 -0.68 8.65 -5.32
C GLY A 325 -0.71 8.14 -6.74
N VAL A 326 0.12 8.80 -7.53
CA VAL A 326 0.24 8.58 -8.97
C VAL A 326 1.70 8.38 -9.34
N VAL A 327 1.93 7.44 -10.22
CA VAL A 327 3.20 7.28 -10.94
C VAL A 327 2.92 7.32 -12.43
N GLU A 328 3.69 8.07 -13.18
CA GLU A 328 3.62 8.11 -14.62
C GLU A 328 5.01 7.92 -15.22
N SER A 329 5.13 7.06 -16.23
CA SER A 329 6.35 6.92 -17.02
C SER A 329 6.02 6.74 -18.50
N GLU A 330 6.84 7.32 -19.36
CA GLU A 330 6.74 7.14 -20.82
C GLU A 330 7.47 5.89 -21.30
N ASP A 331 8.43 5.39 -20.49
CA ASP A 331 9.31 4.27 -20.82
C ASP A 331 8.71 2.90 -20.45
N LEU A 332 7.56 2.86 -19.78
CA LEU A 332 6.95 1.60 -19.39
C LEU A 332 6.42 0.84 -20.59
N PRO A 333 6.87 -0.40 -20.82
CA PRO A 333 6.36 -1.24 -21.88
C PRO A 333 4.93 -1.66 -21.54
N LEU A 334 3.97 -1.20 -22.34
CA LEU A 334 2.59 -1.63 -22.24
C LEU A 334 2.44 -3.02 -22.88
N ASN A 335 1.70 -3.91 -22.24
CA ASN A 335 1.16 -5.09 -22.91
C ASN A 335 -0.06 -4.72 -23.79
N VAL A 336 -0.58 -5.70 -24.50
CA VAL A 336 -1.67 -5.48 -25.48
C VAL A 336 -2.96 -4.99 -24.79
N SER A 337 -3.27 -5.51 -23.60
CA SER A 337 -4.48 -5.15 -22.84
C SER A 337 -4.30 -3.90 -21.97
N ARG A 338 -3.08 -3.43 -21.76
CA ARG A 338 -2.73 -2.36 -20.83
C ARG A 338 -3.21 -2.62 -19.38
N GLU A 339 -3.58 -3.85 -19.05
CA GLU A 339 -4.11 -4.22 -17.73
C GLU A 339 -3.04 -4.84 -16.82
N ILE A 340 -2.06 -5.53 -17.41
CA ILE A 340 -1.04 -6.28 -16.67
C ILE A 340 0.35 -5.80 -17.07
N LEU A 341 1.08 -5.26 -16.13
CA LEU A 341 2.52 -5.05 -16.24
C LEU A 341 3.22 -6.33 -15.86
N GLN A 342 3.95 -6.91 -16.79
CA GLN A 342 4.88 -7.98 -16.44
C GLN A 342 6.04 -7.40 -15.65
N SER A 343 6.50 -8.12 -14.61
CA SER A 343 7.66 -7.76 -13.79
C SER A 343 8.84 -7.32 -14.67
N ASN A 344 9.22 -6.07 -14.60
CA ASN A 344 10.22 -5.42 -15.43
C ASN A 344 11.21 -4.65 -14.56
N LYS A 345 12.47 -4.58 -15.02
CA LYS A 345 13.52 -3.78 -14.35
C LYS A 345 13.12 -2.31 -14.18
N ILE A 346 12.35 -1.75 -15.11
CA ILE A 346 11.84 -0.38 -15.03
C ILE A 346 10.93 -0.22 -13.82
N VAL A 347 9.95 -1.10 -13.65
CA VAL A 347 9.03 -1.10 -12.50
C VAL A 347 9.81 -1.24 -11.18
N THR A 348 10.80 -2.13 -11.14
CA THR A 348 11.66 -2.31 -9.96
C THR A 348 12.44 -1.03 -9.61
N ASN A 349 12.96 -0.32 -10.60
CA ASN A 349 13.69 0.93 -10.37
C ASN A 349 12.75 2.05 -9.90
N ILE A 350 11.56 2.17 -10.50
CA ILE A 350 10.53 3.13 -10.06
C ILE A 350 10.14 2.82 -8.61
N ARG A 351 9.87 1.54 -8.29
CA ARG A 351 9.54 1.09 -6.93
C ARG A 351 10.59 1.53 -5.90
N LYS A 352 11.88 1.28 -6.16
CA LYS A 352 12.97 1.69 -5.26
C LYS A 352 12.97 3.20 -5.02
N HIS A 353 12.80 3.98 -6.08
CA HIS A 353 12.74 5.43 -5.97
C HIS A 353 11.54 5.90 -5.16
N VAL A 354 10.35 5.36 -5.43
CA VAL A 354 9.12 5.72 -4.73
C VAL A 354 9.21 5.37 -3.25
N ILE A 355 9.69 4.17 -2.89
CA ILE A 355 9.89 3.77 -1.49
C ILE A 355 10.81 4.77 -0.79
N LYS A 356 11.95 5.10 -1.41
CA LYS A 356 12.88 6.09 -0.86
C LYS A 356 12.21 7.44 -0.64
N LYS A 357 11.43 7.94 -1.60
CA LYS A 357 10.72 9.22 -1.47
C LYS A 357 9.67 9.22 -0.37
N VAL A 358 8.99 8.11 -0.16
CA VAL A 358 8.05 7.94 0.97
C VAL A 358 8.80 7.99 2.30
N LEU A 359 9.90 7.24 2.43
CA LEU A 359 10.71 7.23 3.65
C LEU A 359 11.34 8.61 3.93
N ASP A 360 11.85 9.29 2.90
CA ASP A 360 12.39 10.66 3.01
C ASP A 360 11.29 11.65 3.47
N ALA A 361 10.07 11.55 2.96
CA ALA A 361 8.94 12.39 3.37
C ALA A 361 8.55 12.14 4.84
N LEU A 362 8.49 10.88 5.28
CA LEU A 362 8.26 10.52 6.68
C LEU A 362 9.38 11.04 7.59
N GLN A 363 10.65 10.91 7.18
CA GLN A 363 11.78 11.41 7.95
C GLN A 363 11.74 12.95 8.06
N ASN A 364 11.45 13.65 6.97
CA ASN A 364 11.28 15.10 6.99
C ASN A 364 10.17 15.54 7.96
N MET A 365 9.04 14.82 7.97
CA MET A 365 7.94 15.10 8.91
C MET A 365 8.38 14.80 10.36
N ALA A 366 9.11 13.72 10.59
CA ALA A 366 9.63 13.37 11.92
C ALA A 366 10.61 14.42 12.46
N ASP A 367 11.46 14.98 11.59
CA ASP A 367 12.49 15.96 11.97
C ASP A 367 11.93 17.38 12.14
N LYS A 368 10.94 17.79 11.35
CA LYS A 368 10.45 19.17 11.30
C LYS A 368 9.10 19.39 11.97
N GLU A 369 8.28 18.34 12.06
CA GLU A 369 6.89 18.38 12.54
C GLU A 369 6.65 17.22 13.53
N ALA A 370 7.48 17.14 14.60
CA ALA A 370 7.53 16.01 15.53
C ALA A 370 6.16 15.62 16.15
N ASP A 371 5.32 16.61 16.49
CA ASP A 371 3.98 16.37 17.03
C ASP A 371 3.06 15.73 16.00
N LYS A 372 3.12 16.19 14.76
CA LYS A 372 2.36 15.63 13.64
C LYS A 372 2.81 14.21 13.32
N TYR A 373 4.13 13.97 13.32
CA TYR A 373 4.68 12.65 13.14
C TYR A 373 4.26 11.68 14.26
N THR A 374 4.25 12.16 15.51
CA THR A 374 3.79 11.37 16.67
C THR A 374 2.32 10.99 16.55
N ALA A 375 1.47 11.92 16.10
CA ALA A 375 0.05 11.63 15.84
C ALA A 375 -0.11 10.60 14.71
N TRP A 376 0.63 10.77 13.62
CA TRP A 376 0.66 9.85 12.49
C TRP A 376 1.17 8.45 12.91
N TRP A 377 2.22 8.40 13.71
CA TRP A 377 2.79 7.14 14.21
C TRP A 377 1.80 6.29 15.01
N LYS A 378 0.96 6.94 15.80
CA LYS A 378 -0.10 6.26 16.58
C LYS A 378 -1.16 5.60 15.70
N GLU A 379 -1.38 6.11 14.50
CA GLU A 379 -2.33 5.58 13.52
C GLU A 379 -1.72 4.49 12.62
N LEU A 380 -0.51 4.71 12.11
CA LEU A 380 0.08 3.94 11.01
C LEU A 380 1.43 3.31 11.34
N GLY A 381 2.02 3.60 12.51
CA GLY A 381 3.32 3.07 12.91
C GLY A 381 3.39 1.55 12.93
N MET A 382 2.31 0.88 13.35
CA MET A 382 2.23 -0.57 13.35
C MET A 382 2.35 -1.17 11.94
N VAL A 383 1.78 -0.52 10.93
CA VAL A 383 1.89 -0.96 9.52
C VAL A 383 3.33 -0.75 9.01
N LEU A 384 3.97 0.36 9.40
CA LEU A 384 5.36 0.64 9.01
C LEU A 384 6.33 -0.37 9.62
N LYS A 385 6.09 -0.84 10.85
CA LYS A 385 6.88 -1.88 11.53
C LYS A 385 6.92 -3.20 10.76
N GLU A 386 5.91 -3.50 9.96
CA GLU A 386 5.90 -4.70 9.09
C GLU A 386 7.09 -4.72 8.12
N GLY A 387 7.62 -3.55 7.76
CA GLY A 387 8.79 -3.42 6.89
C GLY A 387 10.03 -4.14 7.41
N PHE A 388 10.15 -4.37 8.73
CA PHE A 388 11.30 -5.03 9.32
C PHE A 388 11.39 -6.53 9.00
N TYR A 389 10.27 -7.22 8.84
CA TYR A 389 10.29 -8.64 8.50
C TYR A 389 9.97 -8.93 7.02
N MET A 390 9.44 -7.93 6.30
CA MET A 390 9.09 -8.06 4.87
C MET A 390 10.18 -7.55 3.92
N ASN A 391 11.12 -6.73 4.42
CA ASN A 391 12.09 -6.06 3.56
C ASN A 391 13.46 -5.91 4.25
N TRP A 392 14.54 -6.24 3.53
CA TRP A 392 15.91 -6.12 4.02
C TRP A 392 16.63 -4.88 3.46
N GLU A 393 16.06 -4.20 2.46
CA GLU A 393 16.76 -3.14 1.71
C GLU A 393 16.74 -1.77 2.41
N HIS A 394 15.79 -1.49 3.34
CA HIS A 394 15.55 -0.17 3.94
C HIS A 394 15.53 -0.18 5.47
N LEU A 395 16.24 -1.13 6.09
CA LEU A 395 16.22 -1.27 7.55
C LEU A 395 16.79 -0.06 8.29
N ASP A 396 17.84 0.57 7.75
CA ASP A 396 18.49 1.70 8.40
C ASP A 396 17.63 2.97 8.37
N GLU A 397 16.89 3.18 7.27
CA GLU A 397 15.90 4.25 7.20
C GLU A 397 14.73 3.98 8.14
N LEU A 398 14.21 2.76 8.17
CA LEU A 398 13.11 2.36 9.06
C LEU A 398 13.47 2.50 10.54
N LYS A 399 14.70 2.15 10.96
CA LYS A 399 15.17 2.31 12.34
C LYS A 399 15.03 3.75 12.84
N LYS A 400 15.32 4.76 12.01
CA LYS A 400 15.22 6.18 12.37
C LYS A 400 13.78 6.65 12.56
N LEU A 401 12.85 5.99 11.88
CA LEU A 401 11.43 6.31 11.94
C LEU A 401 10.72 5.71 13.14
N LEU A 402 11.30 4.70 13.83
CA LEU A 402 10.69 4.04 14.97
C LEU A 402 10.43 4.99 16.13
N ARG A 403 9.28 4.81 16.78
CA ARG A 403 8.90 5.50 18.02
C ARG A 403 8.32 4.50 19.00
N PHE A 404 8.71 4.64 20.27
CA PHE A 404 8.31 3.76 21.37
C PHE A 404 7.91 4.56 22.60
N GLU A 405 7.02 4.04 23.42
CA GLU A 405 6.92 4.44 24.81
C GLU A 405 8.15 3.92 25.58
N SER A 406 8.52 4.55 26.68
CA SER A 406 9.61 4.08 27.53
C SER A 406 9.34 4.35 29.02
N THR A 407 10.16 3.78 29.89
CA THR A 407 10.06 4.03 31.33
C THR A 407 10.36 5.47 31.73
N ASN A 408 11.02 6.25 30.89
CA ASN A 408 11.40 7.65 31.13
C ASN A 408 10.52 8.66 30.37
N THR A 409 9.55 8.20 29.60
CA THR A 409 8.59 9.09 28.93
C THR A 409 7.32 9.25 29.75
N ALA A 410 6.67 10.44 29.65
CA ALA A 410 5.34 10.62 30.16
C ALA A 410 4.34 9.67 29.47
N ASP A 411 3.21 9.39 30.12
CA ASP A 411 2.22 8.47 29.58
C ASP A 411 1.75 8.88 28.17
N GLY A 412 1.86 7.98 27.23
CA GLY A 412 1.53 8.20 25.82
C GLY A 412 2.52 9.06 25.02
N ALA A 413 3.62 9.53 25.64
CA ALA A 413 4.72 10.15 24.92
C ALA A 413 5.65 9.10 24.31
N LEU A 414 6.20 9.42 23.14
CA LEU A 414 7.03 8.51 22.37
C LEU A 414 8.46 9.03 22.27
N VAL A 415 9.42 8.12 22.17
CA VAL A 415 10.84 8.38 21.99
C VAL A 415 11.36 7.69 20.73
N SER A 416 12.27 8.35 20.03
CA SER A 416 13.05 7.74 18.95
C SER A 416 14.24 6.95 19.52
N LEU A 417 14.82 6.07 18.70
CA LEU A 417 16.04 5.35 19.08
C LEU A 417 17.23 6.30 19.29
N ASP A 418 17.33 7.37 18.48
CA ASP A 418 18.37 8.40 18.65
C ASP A 418 18.25 9.13 19.99
N GLU A 419 17.02 9.49 20.40
CA GLU A 419 16.79 10.13 21.69
C GLU A 419 17.08 9.20 22.86
N TYR A 420 16.71 7.92 22.74
CA TYR A 420 17.05 6.90 23.74
C TYR A 420 18.57 6.79 23.91
N VAL A 421 19.31 6.60 22.81
CA VAL A 421 20.78 6.46 22.85
C VAL A 421 21.47 7.70 23.43
N LYS A 422 20.97 8.91 23.13
CA LYS A 422 21.49 10.16 23.72
C LYS A 422 21.28 10.25 25.23
N ARG A 423 20.27 9.59 25.78
CA ARG A 423 19.96 9.57 27.22
C ARG A 423 20.58 8.39 27.98
N MET A 424 21.23 7.46 27.27
CA MET A 424 21.88 6.32 27.90
C MET A 424 22.94 6.79 28.89
N PRO A 425 22.94 6.29 30.14
CA PRO A 425 24.01 6.54 31.10
C PRO A 425 25.37 6.06 30.60
N GLU A 426 26.43 6.68 31.09
CA GLU A 426 27.80 6.23 30.84
C GLU A 426 27.96 4.77 31.29
N GLY A 427 28.52 3.92 30.45
CA GLY A 427 28.68 2.48 30.72
C GLY A 427 27.54 1.60 30.21
N GLN A 428 26.40 2.13 29.87
CA GLN A 428 25.31 1.33 29.26
C GLN A 428 25.73 0.87 27.86
N LYS A 429 25.72 -0.46 27.62
CA LYS A 429 26.19 -1.05 26.35
C LYS A 429 25.05 -1.44 25.43
N GLU A 430 23.84 -1.66 25.96
CA GLU A 430 22.71 -2.25 25.28
C GLU A 430 21.46 -1.36 25.35
N ILE A 431 20.59 -1.46 24.37
CA ILE A 431 19.27 -0.86 24.38
C ILE A 431 18.31 -1.86 24.99
N TYR A 432 17.75 -1.51 26.15
CA TYR A 432 16.84 -2.38 26.87
C TYR A 432 15.41 -2.22 26.37
N TYR A 433 14.72 -3.34 26.18
CA TYR A 433 13.31 -3.34 25.82
C TYR A 433 12.53 -4.45 26.53
N LEU A 434 11.21 -4.25 26.62
CA LEU A 434 10.26 -5.21 27.15
C LEU A 434 9.04 -5.26 26.22
N ILE A 435 8.71 -6.47 25.74
CA ILE A 435 7.48 -6.72 24.96
C ILE A 435 6.44 -7.29 25.91
N GLY A 436 5.22 -6.72 25.88
CA GLY A 436 4.15 -7.20 26.74
C GLY A 436 2.78 -6.60 26.41
N ASP A 437 1.76 -7.04 27.17
CA ASP A 437 0.44 -6.43 27.08
C ASP A 437 0.49 -4.94 27.43
N LYS A 438 -0.24 -4.12 26.68
CA LYS A 438 -0.24 -2.65 26.81
C LYS A 438 -0.55 -2.16 28.23
N ASN A 439 -1.41 -2.88 28.94
CA ASN A 439 -1.81 -2.50 30.30
C ASN A 439 -0.84 -3.03 31.36
N ALA A 440 -0.14 -4.13 31.10
CA ALA A 440 0.74 -4.80 32.02
C ALA A 440 2.21 -4.37 31.89
N VAL A 441 2.67 -4.04 30.68
CA VAL A 441 4.08 -3.77 30.39
C VAL A 441 4.66 -2.63 31.23
N LYS A 442 3.89 -1.59 31.54
CA LYS A 442 4.34 -0.42 32.34
C LYS A 442 4.55 -0.71 33.82
N SER A 443 3.84 -1.71 34.36
CA SER A 443 3.87 -2.12 35.77
C SER A 443 4.57 -3.48 35.96
N ASN A 444 5.26 -3.96 34.94
CA ASN A 444 5.94 -5.25 35.03
C ASN A 444 7.08 -5.24 36.05
N PRO A 445 7.14 -6.21 37.00
CA PRO A 445 8.19 -6.31 38.01
C PRO A 445 9.61 -6.34 37.45
N MET A 446 9.81 -6.79 36.23
CA MET A 446 11.12 -6.84 35.58
C MET A 446 11.76 -5.45 35.42
N LEU A 447 10.95 -4.38 35.42
CA LEU A 447 11.42 -3.00 35.31
C LEU A 447 12.05 -2.45 36.58
N GLU A 448 11.86 -3.10 37.76
CA GLU A 448 12.23 -2.55 39.05
C GLU A 448 13.72 -2.25 39.17
N ALA A 449 14.59 -3.22 38.84
CA ALA A 449 16.03 -3.03 38.90
C ALA A 449 16.57 -2.01 37.90
N PHE A 450 15.98 -1.97 36.69
CA PHE A 450 16.34 -1.00 35.64
C PHE A 450 16.02 0.42 36.09
N LYS A 451 14.81 0.64 36.63
CA LYS A 451 14.39 1.92 37.20
C LYS A 451 15.29 2.33 38.37
N ALA A 452 15.62 1.40 39.29
CA ALA A 452 16.51 1.66 40.45
C ALA A 452 17.92 2.05 40.03
N LYS A 453 18.42 1.54 38.91
CA LYS A 453 19.75 1.86 38.35
C LYS A 453 19.70 3.05 37.35
N GLY A 454 18.53 3.63 37.11
CA GLY A 454 18.37 4.75 36.18
C GLY A 454 18.47 4.36 34.69
N TYR A 455 18.32 3.08 34.35
CA TYR A 455 18.30 2.61 32.99
C TYR A 455 16.90 2.76 32.38
N GLU A 456 16.84 3.38 31.22
CA GLU A 456 15.60 3.48 30.44
C GLU A 456 15.32 2.15 29.73
N VAL A 457 14.04 1.73 29.70
CA VAL A 457 13.58 0.53 28.99
C VAL A 457 12.49 0.94 28.01
N LEU A 458 12.63 0.54 26.73
CA LEU A 458 11.60 0.70 25.70
C LEU A 458 10.44 -0.26 25.99
N LEU A 459 9.22 0.26 25.92
CA LEU A 459 7.99 -0.49 26.15
C LEU A 459 7.32 -0.78 24.81
N MET A 460 7.23 -2.03 24.45
CA MET A 460 6.71 -2.50 23.16
C MET A 460 5.42 -3.27 23.39
N SER A 461 4.32 -2.80 22.84
CA SER A 461 3.00 -3.39 23.08
C SER A 461 2.21 -3.74 21.82
N ASP A 462 2.77 -3.50 20.65
CA ASP A 462 2.14 -3.88 19.39
C ASP A 462 2.39 -5.36 19.09
N GLY A 463 1.39 -6.07 18.57
CA GLY A 463 1.54 -7.49 18.24
C GLY A 463 2.66 -7.78 17.22
N ILE A 464 3.03 -6.79 16.40
CA ILE A 464 4.10 -6.89 15.41
C ILE A 464 5.51 -6.79 16.01
N ASP A 465 5.65 -6.28 17.23
CA ASP A 465 6.96 -5.99 17.83
C ASP A 465 7.83 -7.24 17.97
N GLU A 466 7.26 -8.40 18.28
CA GLU A 466 7.98 -9.69 18.32
C GLU A 466 8.63 -10.04 16.96
N PHE A 467 7.91 -9.82 15.86
CA PHE A 467 8.45 -10.06 14.53
C PHE A 467 9.48 -9.00 14.13
N MET A 468 9.23 -7.74 14.46
CA MET A 468 10.16 -6.65 14.23
C MET A 468 11.51 -6.91 14.91
N MET A 469 11.48 -7.31 16.19
CA MET A 469 12.68 -7.57 16.97
C MET A 469 13.50 -8.77 16.49
N SER A 470 12.93 -9.67 15.71
CA SER A 470 13.70 -10.73 15.05
C SER A 470 14.71 -10.19 14.02
N SER A 471 14.44 -9.02 13.45
CA SER A 471 15.29 -8.35 12.46
C SER A 471 15.99 -7.11 13.02
N LEU A 472 15.42 -6.47 14.04
CA LEU A 472 15.99 -5.29 14.71
C LEU A 472 16.93 -5.74 15.84
N THR A 473 18.14 -6.13 15.48
CA THR A 473 19.13 -6.66 16.44
C THR A 473 20.04 -5.59 17.04
N GLU A 474 20.23 -4.47 16.30
CA GLU A 474 21.14 -3.39 16.71
C GLU A 474 20.71 -2.03 16.14
N PHE A 475 21.11 -0.95 16.82
CA PHE A 475 21.00 0.42 16.37
C PHE A 475 22.31 1.16 16.64
N GLY A 476 22.99 1.62 15.57
CA GLY A 476 24.36 2.11 15.67
C GLY A 476 25.31 1.01 16.15
N ASP A 477 26.02 1.28 17.25
CA ASP A 477 26.93 0.32 17.91
C ASP A 477 26.28 -0.43 19.09
N LYS A 478 24.99 -0.21 19.33
CA LYS A 478 24.26 -0.76 20.49
C LYS A 478 23.37 -1.92 20.08
N LYS A 479 23.48 -3.06 20.79
CA LYS A 479 22.59 -4.20 20.62
C LYS A 479 21.32 -4.02 21.43
N PHE A 480 20.24 -4.62 20.97
CA PHE A 480 19.00 -4.71 21.73
C PHE A 480 19.05 -5.89 22.70
N HIS A 481 18.56 -5.69 23.92
CA HIS A 481 18.45 -6.71 24.96
C HIS A 481 17.02 -6.78 25.50
N ASP A 482 16.39 -7.94 25.36
CA ASP A 482 15.09 -8.25 25.93
C ASP A 482 15.20 -8.54 27.42
N ILE A 483 14.71 -7.62 28.25
CA ILE A 483 14.81 -7.78 29.73
C ILE A 483 13.93 -8.91 30.28
N SER A 484 13.05 -9.50 29.48
CA SER A 484 12.24 -10.66 29.85
C SER A 484 12.99 -12.00 29.69
N ARG A 485 14.18 -11.98 29.10
CA ARG A 485 14.96 -13.17 28.78
C ARG A 485 16.24 -13.28 29.61
N GLY A 486 16.68 -14.50 29.79
CA GLY A 486 18.01 -14.82 30.32
C GLY A 486 18.37 -14.13 31.64
N ASP A 487 19.66 -13.94 31.85
CA ASP A 487 20.21 -13.19 32.97
C ASP A 487 20.46 -11.73 32.57
N VAL A 488 20.24 -10.83 33.52
CA VAL A 488 20.58 -9.41 33.30
C VAL A 488 21.98 -9.17 33.90
N ASP A 489 22.92 -8.87 33.03
CA ASP A 489 24.29 -8.55 33.43
C ASP A 489 24.42 -7.04 33.69
N PHE A 490 24.01 -6.62 34.89
CA PHE A 490 24.33 -5.30 35.39
C PHE A 490 25.80 -5.23 35.79
N GLU A 491 26.46 -4.09 35.56
CA GLU A 491 27.71 -3.83 36.23
C GLU A 491 27.47 -3.86 37.75
N LYS A 492 27.94 -4.94 38.40
CA LYS A 492 27.79 -5.18 39.84
C LYS A 492 29.09 -4.90 40.55
N THR A 493 29.00 -4.25 41.71
CA THR A 493 30.13 -4.13 42.61
C THR A 493 30.52 -5.52 43.15
N GLU A 494 31.75 -5.67 43.65
CA GLU A 494 32.19 -6.93 44.25
C GLU A 494 31.34 -7.34 45.47
N ASP A 495 30.79 -6.36 46.19
CA ASP A 495 29.91 -6.63 47.34
C ASP A 495 28.52 -7.10 46.89
N GLU A 496 27.97 -6.55 45.77
CA GLU A 496 26.71 -7.02 45.16
C GLU A 496 26.85 -8.45 44.64
N LYS A 497 27.98 -8.82 44.03
CA LYS A 497 28.26 -10.19 43.57
C LYS A 497 28.30 -11.18 44.72
N LYS A 498 29.02 -10.84 45.81
CA LYS A 498 29.09 -11.67 47.02
C LYS A 498 27.74 -11.85 47.69
N ALA A 499 26.94 -10.78 47.77
CA ALA A 499 25.58 -10.84 48.32
C ALA A 499 24.64 -11.73 47.47
N GLU A 500 24.74 -11.65 46.15
CA GLU A 500 23.96 -12.50 45.26
C GLU A 500 24.33 -13.98 45.41
N GLU A 501 25.61 -14.29 45.46
CA GLU A 501 26.10 -15.67 45.64
C GLU A 501 25.70 -16.25 47.00
N ALA A 502 25.77 -15.44 48.05
CA ALA A 502 25.28 -15.82 49.36
C ALA A 502 23.78 -16.09 49.36
N ASN A 503 22.99 -15.23 48.75
CA ASN A 503 21.53 -15.39 48.62
C ASN A 503 21.16 -16.67 47.86
N LYS A 504 21.84 -17.00 46.75
CA LYS A 504 21.65 -18.27 46.03
C LYS A 504 21.81 -19.49 46.95
N GLY A 505 22.82 -19.48 47.82
CA GLY A 505 23.04 -20.54 48.81
C GLY A 505 21.93 -20.61 49.87
N ILE A 506 21.57 -19.45 50.42
CA ILE A 506 20.58 -19.32 51.51
C ILE A 506 19.17 -19.74 51.04
N PHE A 507 18.76 -19.37 49.86
CA PHE A 507 17.41 -19.64 49.32
C PHE A 507 17.29 -20.95 48.54
N LYS A 508 18.38 -21.73 48.43
CA LYS A 508 18.41 -23.00 47.67
C LYS A 508 17.28 -23.95 48.06
N GLY A 509 17.10 -24.16 49.38
CA GLY A 509 16.05 -25.06 49.89
C GLY A 509 14.62 -24.60 49.52
N LEU A 510 14.34 -23.29 49.56
CA LEU A 510 13.05 -22.76 49.14
C LEU A 510 12.86 -22.94 47.64
N CYS A 511 13.86 -22.64 46.80
CA CYS A 511 13.80 -22.81 45.36
C CYS A 511 13.50 -24.27 44.99
N GLU A 512 14.16 -25.24 45.60
CA GLU A 512 13.91 -26.67 45.38
C GLU A 512 12.48 -27.10 45.76
N ASN A 513 11.94 -26.56 46.88
CA ASN A 513 10.58 -26.86 47.32
C ASN A 513 9.53 -26.25 46.38
N LEU A 514 9.71 -25.00 45.97
CA LEU A 514 8.83 -24.36 44.98
C LEU A 514 8.86 -25.09 43.62
N GLN A 515 10.07 -25.50 43.18
CA GLN A 515 10.26 -26.26 41.95
C GLN A 515 9.47 -27.56 41.94
N LYS A 516 9.53 -28.33 43.05
CA LYS A 516 8.80 -29.60 43.16
C LYS A 516 7.29 -29.45 43.04
N VAL A 517 6.73 -28.36 43.57
CA VAL A 517 5.27 -28.12 43.54
C VAL A 517 4.83 -27.60 42.17
N LEU A 518 5.68 -26.87 41.47
CA LEU A 518 5.40 -26.18 40.21
C LEU A 518 6.05 -26.87 38.99
N ASP A 519 6.55 -28.10 39.13
CA ASP A 519 7.35 -28.80 38.12
C ASP A 519 6.64 -28.95 36.75
N GLU A 520 5.30 -29.05 36.74
CA GLU A 520 4.52 -29.12 35.49
C GLU A 520 4.51 -27.78 34.73
N ASP A 521 4.62 -26.64 35.45
CA ASP A 521 4.39 -25.31 34.91
C ASP A 521 5.66 -24.51 34.65
N ILE A 522 6.73 -24.76 35.44
CA ILE A 522 7.97 -23.99 35.37
C ILE A 522 9.19 -24.88 35.06
N LYS A 523 10.23 -24.29 34.48
CA LYS A 523 11.49 -24.93 34.15
C LYS A 523 12.42 -24.95 35.38
N GLU A 524 12.46 -23.86 36.10
CA GLU A 524 13.40 -23.63 37.22
C GLU A 524 12.85 -22.56 38.16
N VAL A 525 13.20 -22.64 39.44
CA VAL A 525 13.06 -21.54 40.40
C VAL A 525 14.43 -21.07 40.84
N ARG A 526 14.67 -19.75 40.77
CA ARG A 526 15.94 -19.15 41.14
C ARG A 526 15.77 -17.81 41.86
N VAL A 527 16.85 -17.36 42.52
CA VAL A 527 16.91 -16.04 43.16
C VAL A 527 17.05 -14.95 42.09
N SER A 528 16.23 -13.91 42.17
CA SER A 528 16.23 -12.79 41.24
C SER A 528 17.34 -11.78 41.56
N SER A 529 17.92 -11.22 40.48
CA SER A 529 18.76 -10.02 40.55
C SER A 529 18.05 -8.76 40.07
N ARG A 530 16.82 -8.91 39.51
CA ARG A 530 16.04 -7.83 38.88
C ARG A 530 14.88 -7.34 39.74
N LEU A 531 14.48 -8.04 40.77
CA LEU A 531 13.40 -7.66 41.67
C LEU A 531 13.87 -6.80 42.82
N LYS A 532 13.08 -5.80 43.22
CA LYS A 532 13.28 -4.95 44.38
C LYS A 532 12.05 -4.95 45.30
N ASP A 533 10.89 -4.67 44.78
CA ASP A 533 9.63 -4.51 45.51
C ASP A 533 8.70 -5.72 45.39
N SER A 534 8.67 -6.38 44.23
CA SER A 534 7.82 -7.53 43.99
C SER A 534 8.40 -8.85 44.51
N PRO A 535 7.54 -9.82 44.95
CA PRO A 535 8.01 -11.09 45.50
C PRO A 535 8.57 -12.05 44.45
N CYS A 536 8.05 -11.98 43.21
CA CYS A 536 8.45 -12.90 42.14
C CYS A 536 8.13 -12.32 40.76
N CYS A 537 8.77 -12.88 39.73
CA CYS A 537 8.42 -12.67 38.31
C CYS A 537 8.71 -13.93 37.49
N LEU A 538 8.20 -13.99 36.26
CA LEU A 538 8.49 -15.06 35.31
C LEU A 538 9.47 -14.57 34.24
N VAL A 539 10.50 -15.35 33.97
CA VAL A 539 11.55 -15.08 32.99
C VAL A 539 11.54 -16.15 31.93
N THR A 540 11.69 -15.75 30.67
CA THR A 540 11.82 -16.68 29.55
C THR A 540 13.27 -17.11 29.40
N SER A 541 13.56 -18.40 29.21
CA SER A 541 14.91 -18.84 28.85
C SER A 541 15.28 -18.38 27.44
N ASP A 542 16.58 -18.21 27.18
CA ASP A 542 17.09 -17.68 25.92
C ASP A 542 16.63 -18.49 24.68
N ASP A 543 16.50 -19.80 24.88
CA ASP A 543 16.10 -20.77 23.86
C ASP A 543 14.57 -20.97 23.74
N ALA A 544 13.78 -20.33 24.60
CA ALA A 544 12.33 -20.53 24.66
C ALA A 544 11.57 -19.43 23.91
N MET A 545 10.34 -19.78 23.47
CA MET A 545 9.40 -18.82 22.89
C MET A 545 8.90 -17.86 23.97
N SER A 546 8.76 -16.56 23.63
CA SER A 546 8.18 -15.57 24.53
C SER A 546 6.71 -15.84 24.85
N ALA A 547 6.23 -15.32 25.99
CA ALA A 547 4.81 -15.40 26.35
C ALA A 547 3.91 -14.72 25.30
N GLN A 548 4.37 -13.63 24.72
CA GLN A 548 3.64 -12.89 23.69
C GLN A 548 3.53 -13.69 22.39
N MET A 549 4.63 -14.27 21.92
CA MET A 549 4.66 -15.11 20.73
C MET A 549 3.75 -16.35 20.90
N GLU A 550 3.79 -17.00 22.08
CA GLU A 550 2.93 -18.14 22.39
C GLU A 550 1.43 -17.76 22.30
N ARG A 551 1.04 -16.61 22.87
CA ARG A 551 -0.32 -16.08 22.80
C ARG A 551 -0.74 -15.80 21.34
N MET A 552 0.13 -15.19 20.58
CA MET A 552 -0.13 -14.85 19.18
C MET A 552 -0.33 -16.10 18.31
N MET A 553 0.52 -17.11 18.46
CA MET A 553 0.39 -18.36 17.69
C MET A 553 -0.92 -19.09 18.02
N LYS A 554 -1.33 -19.09 19.30
CA LYS A 554 -2.64 -19.62 19.71
C LYS A 554 -3.80 -18.84 19.12
N ALA A 555 -3.72 -17.52 19.11
CA ALA A 555 -4.74 -16.65 18.51
C ALA A 555 -4.87 -16.84 16.99
N MET A 556 -3.77 -17.19 16.31
CA MET A 556 -3.75 -17.55 14.89
C MET A 556 -4.29 -18.97 14.60
N GLY A 557 -4.81 -19.67 15.62
CA GLY A 557 -5.43 -21.00 15.46
C GLY A 557 -4.44 -22.16 15.33
N GLN A 558 -3.16 -21.97 15.69
CA GLN A 558 -2.21 -23.08 15.77
C GLN A 558 -2.51 -23.94 17.01
N ALA A 559 -3.08 -25.13 16.78
CA ALA A 559 -3.54 -26.01 17.86
C ALA A 559 -2.40 -26.63 18.70
N ASN A 560 -1.19 -26.76 18.15
CA ASN A 560 -0.06 -27.45 18.76
C ASN A 560 1.10 -26.49 19.10
N VAL A 561 0.81 -25.36 19.73
CA VAL A 561 1.88 -24.45 20.21
C VAL A 561 2.50 -25.07 21.46
N PRO A 562 3.82 -25.39 21.48
CA PRO A 562 4.47 -25.91 22.66
C PRO A 562 4.37 -24.91 23.82
N LYS A 563 3.88 -25.34 24.99
CA LYS A 563 3.91 -24.52 26.20
C LYS A 563 5.36 -24.40 26.65
N SER A 564 5.94 -23.22 26.55
CA SER A 564 7.28 -22.97 27.07
C SER A 564 7.25 -22.84 28.59
N LYS A 565 7.96 -23.72 29.32
CA LYS A 565 8.12 -23.58 30.77
C LYS A 565 8.97 -22.36 31.06
N ARG A 566 8.49 -21.47 31.95
CA ARG A 566 9.18 -20.27 32.41
C ARG A 566 10.13 -20.56 33.55
N ILE A 567 11.00 -19.62 33.86
CA ILE A 567 11.82 -19.58 35.06
C ILE A 567 11.10 -18.67 36.05
N LEU A 568 10.81 -19.16 37.26
CA LEU A 568 10.26 -18.34 38.33
C LEU A 568 11.43 -17.72 39.12
N GLU A 569 11.56 -16.40 39.06
CA GLU A 569 12.49 -15.67 39.91
C GLU A 569 11.81 -15.19 41.20
N ILE A 570 12.45 -15.40 42.33
CA ILE A 570 11.98 -14.95 43.65
C ILE A 570 12.89 -13.85 44.19
N ASN A 571 12.31 -12.88 44.91
CA ASN A 571 13.02 -11.78 45.52
C ASN A 571 13.50 -12.16 46.91
N PRO A 572 14.84 -12.31 47.16
CA PRO A 572 15.37 -12.74 48.44
C PRO A 572 15.15 -11.72 49.58
N THR A 573 14.88 -10.46 49.24
CA THR A 573 14.67 -9.40 50.24
C THR A 573 13.20 -9.12 50.54
N HIS A 574 12.29 -9.80 49.83
CA HIS A 574 10.86 -9.60 50.05
C HIS A 574 10.36 -10.37 51.27
N PRO A 575 9.57 -9.77 52.19
CA PRO A 575 9.09 -10.40 53.42
C PRO A 575 8.39 -11.76 53.21
N ILE A 576 7.61 -11.91 52.12
CA ILE A 576 6.97 -13.19 51.78
C ILE A 576 8.04 -14.27 51.51
N CYS A 577 9.10 -13.95 50.76
CA CYS A 577 10.15 -14.91 50.41
C CYS A 577 10.99 -15.29 51.65
N GLU A 578 11.25 -14.33 52.55
CA GLU A 578 11.92 -14.62 53.80
C GLU A 578 11.08 -15.51 54.73
N MET A 579 9.79 -15.25 54.87
CA MET A 579 8.86 -16.10 55.59
C MET A 579 8.82 -17.53 55.01
N LEU A 580 8.74 -17.67 53.70
CA LEU A 580 8.72 -18.96 53.04
C LEU A 580 10.04 -19.71 53.16
N LYS A 581 11.18 -19.00 53.17
CA LYS A 581 12.50 -19.59 53.47
C LYS A 581 12.52 -20.20 54.85
N ALA A 582 12.07 -19.46 55.89
CA ALA A 582 12.01 -19.98 57.27
C ALA A 582 11.12 -21.24 57.37
N LYS A 583 9.97 -21.27 56.67
CA LYS A 583 9.12 -22.47 56.61
C LYS A 583 9.83 -23.65 55.93
N ALA A 584 10.52 -23.38 54.79
CA ALA A 584 11.27 -24.41 54.10
C ALA A 584 12.42 -24.99 54.94
N GLU A 585 13.14 -24.16 55.70
CA GLU A 585 14.17 -24.58 56.63
C GLU A 585 13.63 -25.42 57.79
N ALA A 586 12.43 -25.06 58.30
CA ALA A 586 11.69 -25.82 59.30
C ALA A 586 11.04 -27.10 58.74
N LYS A 587 11.12 -27.35 57.41
CA LYS A 587 10.46 -28.46 56.70
C LYS A 587 8.93 -28.44 56.84
N GLU A 588 8.35 -27.25 57.01
CA GLU A 588 6.90 -27.04 57.01
C GLU A 588 6.35 -27.06 55.59
N ASP A 589 5.09 -27.44 55.49
CA ASP A 589 4.36 -27.35 54.21
C ASP A 589 4.15 -25.90 53.78
N LEU A 590 4.51 -25.57 52.55
CA LEU A 590 4.29 -24.25 51.99
C LEU A 590 2.82 -23.97 51.64
N GLY A 591 1.96 -24.99 51.65
CA GLY A 591 0.52 -24.88 51.39
C GLY A 591 0.20 -24.27 50.03
N ASP A 592 -0.68 -23.27 49.99
CA ASP A 592 -1.12 -22.62 48.76
C ASP A 592 -0.15 -21.52 48.22
N TRP A 593 0.96 -21.22 48.93
CA TRP A 593 1.92 -20.16 48.55
C TRP A 593 2.56 -20.36 47.15
N PRO A 594 3.00 -21.58 46.75
CA PRO A 594 3.60 -21.77 45.43
C PRO A 594 2.65 -21.38 44.31
N LYS A 595 1.37 -21.78 44.40
CA LYS A 595 0.34 -21.46 43.40
C LYS A 595 0.00 -19.97 43.43
N ALA A 596 -0.03 -19.35 44.58
CA ALA A 596 -0.28 -17.91 44.71
C ALA A 596 0.83 -17.09 44.08
N LEU A 597 2.11 -17.41 44.33
CA LEU A 597 3.26 -16.72 43.72
C LEU A 597 3.28 -16.90 42.18
N TYR A 598 3.07 -18.13 41.71
CA TYR A 598 3.03 -18.40 40.27
C TYR A 598 1.89 -17.66 39.57
N GLY A 599 0.68 -17.70 40.13
CA GLY A 599 -0.47 -16.98 39.60
C GLY A 599 -0.27 -15.46 39.62
N GLN A 600 0.35 -14.89 40.67
CA GLN A 600 0.70 -13.49 40.73
C GLN A 600 1.74 -13.12 39.66
N ALA A 601 2.74 -13.94 39.44
CA ALA A 601 3.74 -13.72 38.40
C ALA A 601 3.17 -13.78 36.98
N LEU A 602 2.22 -14.69 36.72
CA LEU A 602 1.47 -14.73 35.46
C LEU A 602 0.67 -13.45 35.22
N LEU A 603 -0.07 -12.98 36.23
CA LEU A 603 -0.84 -11.74 36.12
C LEU A 603 0.06 -10.53 35.86
N ALA A 604 1.21 -10.46 36.54
CA ALA A 604 2.18 -9.39 36.35
C ALA A 604 2.84 -9.40 34.96
N GLU A 605 3.00 -10.59 34.36
CA GLU A 605 3.45 -10.74 32.96
C GLU A 605 2.35 -10.37 31.94
N GLY A 606 1.09 -10.28 32.38
CA GLY A 606 -0.07 -10.12 31.49
C GLY A 606 -0.56 -11.44 30.88
N SER A 607 -0.14 -12.57 31.41
CA SER A 607 -0.58 -13.90 30.98
C SER A 607 -1.88 -14.32 31.67
N PRO A 608 -2.79 -15.02 30.97
CA PRO A 608 -4.01 -15.54 31.59
C PRO A 608 -3.70 -16.63 32.60
N LEU A 609 -4.43 -16.64 33.71
CA LEU A 609 -4.36 -17.71 34.68
C LEU A 609 -4.92 -19.01 34.08
N PRO A 610 -4.22 -20.16 34.18
CA PRO A 610 -4.74 -21.45 33.73
C PRO A 610 -6.04 -21.85 34.45
N ASN A 611 -6.13 -21.58 35.75
CA ASN A 611 -7.29 -21.83 36.59
C ASN A 611 -7.56 -20.64 37.52
N PRO A 612 -8.33 -19.62 37.10
CA PRO A 612 -8.65 -18.45 37.92
C PRO A 612 -9.33 -18.78 39.25
N ALA A 613 -10.20 -19.79 39.27
CA ALA A 613 -10.94 -20.21 40.48
C ALA A 613 -10.00 -20.78 41.54
N GLU A 614 -9.03 -21.58 41.14
CA GLU A 614 -8.02 -22.15 42.03
C GLU A 614 -7.11 -21.07 42.62
N TYR A 615 -6.70 -20.11 41.79
CA TYR A 615 -5.91 -18.97 42.27
C TYR A 615 -6.67 -18.14 43.32
N VAL A 616 -7.94 -17.79 43.03
CA VAL A 616 -8.78 -17.04 43.97
C VAL A 616 -8.94 -17.82 45.30
N ALA A 617 -9.16 -19.13 45.24
CA ALA A 617 -9.29 -19.98 46.42
C ALA A 617 -7.99 -19.98 47.24
N ALA A 618 -6.82 -20.11 46.60
CA ALA A 618 -5.51 -20.06 47.23
C ALA A 618 -5.28 -18.72 47.95
N ILE A 619 -5.49 -17.61 47.24
CA ILE A 619 -5.35 -16.26 47.82
C ILE A 619 -6.33 -16.06 48.98
N THR A 620 -7.58 -16.49 48.87
CA THR A 620 -8.59 -16.35 49.93
C THR A 620 -8.16 -17.09 51.20
N LYS A 621 -7.62 -18.30 51.09
CA LYS A 621 -7.10 -19.06 52.26
C LYS A 621 -5.93 -18.37 52.90
N LEU A 622 -4.98 -17.85 52.10
CA LEU A 622 -3.80 -17.13 52.62
C LEU A 622 -4.20 -15.84 53.34
N LEU A 623 -5.13 -15.04 52.77
CA LEU A 623 -5.66 -13.83 53.41
C LEU A 623 -6.41 -14.17 54.72
N THR A 624 -7.19 -15.25 54.75
CA THR A 624 -7.93 -15.72 55.94
C THR A 624 -6.94 -16.16 57.03
N ALA A 625 -5.84 -16.80 56.66
CA ALA A 625 -4.80 -17.21 57.61
C ALA A 625 -4.03 -16.00 58.19
N ALA A 626 -3.80 -14.96 57.35
CA ALA A 626 -3.14 -13.72 57.79
C ALA A 626 -4.07 -12.82 58.65
N ALA A 627 -5.38 -12.97 58.54
CA ALA A 627 -6.37 -12.22 59.35
C ALA A 627 -6.64 -12.84 60.73
N LYS A 628 -6.10 -14.01 61.02
CA LYS A 628 -6.14 -14.69 62.32
C LYS A 628 -4.88 -14.43 63.10
#